data_c902cf9a2d432ba57dd6450f07fb580f
#
_entry.id   c902cf9a2d432ba57dd6450f07fb580f
#
_cell.length_a   1.000
_cell.length_b   1.000
_cell.length_c   1.000
_cell.angle_alpha   90.00
_cell.angle_beta   90.00
_cell.angle_gamma   90.00
#
_symmetry.space_group_name_H-M   'P 1'
#
loop_
_entity.id
_entity.type
_entity.pdbx_description
1 polymer ?
#
loop_
_entity_poly.entity_id
_entity_poly.type
_entity_poly.pdbx_seq_one_letter_code
_entity_poly.pdbx_strand_id
1 'polypeptide(L)'
;MNAKWKRLVTAILMMALLLGPIVLMQTPARAADGEDDNTFIVGFDAEFPPYGYKDDNGEYVGFDLDLAQEVCDRNGWTLKKQPIEWNSKDMELNSGSISCIWNGFTMNGREDDYTWTKPYVDNSQVVVVRKDSGITQLSDLSGKVVAVQADSSALAALTGEDASEENKALCATFKDLQQVGDYNSAFMNLESGAVNAICMDIGVANYEIESRGDKFMMLEDR
;
A
#
# COMPACT_ATOMS: atom_id res chain seq x y z
N MET A 1 32.61 53.45 42.51
CA MET A 1 31.79 52.66 41.56
C MET A 1 31.24 53.67 40.55
N ASN A 2 31.70 53.61 39.27
CA ASN A 2 31.42 54.62 38.26
C ASN A 2 29.93 54.64 37.81
N ALA A 3 29.43 55.87 37.52
CA ALA A 3 28.05 56.08 37.11
C ALA A 3 27.57 55.19 35.93
N LYS A 4 28.48 54.78 35.06
CA LYS A 4 28.23 53.83 33.98
C LYS A 4 27.92 52.42 34.48
N TRP A 5 28.55 51.98 35.57
CA TRP A 5 28.29 50.66 36.17
C TRP A 5 26.91 50.60 36.87
N LYS A 6 26.51 51.68 37.54
CA LYS A 6 25.18 51.75 38.16
C LYS A 6 24.06 51.71 37.10
N ARG A 7 24.23 52.33 35.94
CA ARG A 7 23.26 52.26 34.84
C ARG A 7 23.20 50.90 34.21
N LEU A 8 24.31 50.19 34.11
CA LEU A 8 24.38 48.81 33.59
C LEU A 8 23.68 47.81 34.52
N VAL A 9 23.90 47.95 35.83
CA VAL A 9 23.28 47.06 36.85
C VAL A 9 21.77 47.35 36.92
N THR A 10 21.31 48.59 36.80
CA THR A 10 19.88 48.92 36.78
C THR A 10 19.19 48.40 35.52
N ALA A 11 19.85 48.44 34.36
CA ALA A 11 19.33 47.92 33.11
C ALA A 11 19.18 46.37 33.14
N ILE A 12 20.16 45.67 33.76
CA ILE A 12 20.12 44.22 33.90
C ILE A 12 19.04 43.81 34.94
N LEU A 13 18.83 44.58 36.00
CA LEU A 13 17.77 44.30 36.96
C LEU A 13 16.38 44.58 36.42
N MET A 14 16.19 45.62 35.54
CA MET A 14 14.91 45.85 34.90
C MET A 14 14.59 44.81 33.83
N MET A 15 15.60 44.24 33.15
CA MET A 15 15.41 43.20 32.17
C MET A 15 15.04 41.85 32.79
N ALA A 16 15.50 41.60 34.03
CA ALA A 16 15.14 40.39 34.79
C ALA A 16 13.72 40.43 35.37
N LEU A 17 13.11 41.62 35.53
CA LEU A 17 11.73 41.78 36.02
C LEU A 17 10.65 41.69 34.93
N LEU A 18 11.05 41.70 33.63
CA LEU A 18 10.13 41.54 32.50
C LEU A 18 10.06 40.09 31.99
N LEU A 19 10.91 39.20 32.50
CA LEU A 19 10.74 37.75 32.33
C LEU A 19 9.86 37.23 33.47
N GLY A 20 8.57 37.55 33.41
CA GLY A 20 7.57 36.83 34.20
C GLY A 20 7.72 35.33 33.91
N PRO A 21 7.39 34.44 34.85
CA PRO A 21 7.41 33.01 34.58
C PRO A 21 6.50 32.78 33.41
N ILE A 22 7.07 32.43 32.24
CA ILE A 22 6.34 31.71 31.19
C ILE A 22 5.94 30.43 31.87
N VAL A 23 4.76 30.41 32.51
CA VAL A 23 4.04 29.20 32.79
C VAL A 23 3.80 28.63 31.40
N LEU A 24 4.69 27.73 30.96
CA LEU A 24 4.36 26.74 29.97
C LEU A 24 3.10 26.05 30.52
N MET A 25 1.92 26.59 30.20
CA MET A 25 0.73 25.77 30.17
C MET A 25 1.10 24.66 29.18
N GLN A 26 1.62 23.56 29.71
CA GLN A 26 1.49 22.28 29.06
C GLN A 26 -0.03 22.11 28.93
N THR A 27 -0.56 22.52 27.79
CA THR A 27 -1.82 21.93 27.35
C THR A 27 -1.54 20.45 27.47
N PRO A 28 -2.31 19.72 28.31
CA PRO A 28 -2.21 18.27 28.23
C PRO A 28 -2.39 17.97 26.76
N ALA A 29 -1.41 17.27 26.16
CA ALA A 29 -1.61 16.70 24.86
C ALA A 29 -2.96 16.00 24.98
N ARG A 30 -3.98 16.57 24.32
CA ARG A 30 -5.29 15.94 24.24
C ARG A 30 -4.96 14.58 23.65
N ALA A 31 -5.07 13.55 24.48
CA ALA A 31 -5.08 12.19 23.99
C ALA A 31 -6.08 12.24 22.83
N ALA A 32 -5.64 11.84 21.65
CA ALA A 32 -6.50 11.68 20.51
C ALA A 32 -7.76 11.00 21.01
N ASP A 33 -8.92 11.56 20.65
CA ASP A 33 -10.25 11.12 21.11
C ASP A 33 -10.22 9.60 21.13
N GLY A 34 -10.46 8.99 22.30
CA GLY A 34 -10.20 7.59 22.55
C GLY A 34 -10.83 6.73 21.48
N GLU A 35 -10.00 6.21 20.57
CA GLU A 35 -10.33 4.97 19.91
C GLU A 35 -10.53 3.97 21.05
N ASP A 36 -11.70 3.33 21.04
CA ASP A 36 -12.07 2.32 22.03
C ASP A 36 -10.87 1.34 22.12
N ASP A 37 -10.39 1.04 23.33
CA ASP A 37 -9.23 0.15 23.55
C ASP A 37 -9.33 -1.20 22.80
N ASN A 38 -10.49 -1.45 22.18
CA ASN A 38 -10.88 -2.64 21.45
C ASN A 38 -10.98 -2.45 19.93
N THR A 39 -10.52 -1.32 19.37
CA THR A 39 -10.56 -1.09 17.92
C THR A 39 -9.40 -1.80 17.22
N PHE A 40 -9.73 -2.61 16.21
CA PHE A 40 -8.76 -3.29 15.35
C PHE A 40 -8.79 -2.66 13.96
N ILE A 41 -7.71 -1.97 13.58
CA ILE A 41 -7.63 -1.19 12.33
C ILE A 41 -6.91 -2.03 11.27
N VAL A 42 -7.64 -2.41 10.23
CA VAL A 42 -7.12 -3.19 9.09
C VAL A 42 -6.75 -2.25 7.95
N GLY A 43 -5.46 -2.20 7.60
CA GLY A 43 -4.96 -1.50 6.42
C GLY A 43 -5.03 -2.38 5.18
N PHE A 44 -5.60 -1.86 4.09
CA PHE A 44 -5.78 -2.59 2.84
C PHE A 44 -5.79 -1.64 1.63
N ASP A 45 -5.43 -2.18 0.45
CA ASP A 45 -5.60 -1.51 -0.83
C ASP A 45 -7.07 -1.65 -1.28
N ALA A 46 -7.77 -0.53 -1.45
CA ALA A 46 -9.19 -0.52 -1.82
C ALA A 46 -9.44 -0.74 -3.34
N GLU A 47 -8.39 -0.91 -4.11
CA GLU A 47 -8.43 -1.24 -5.56
C GLU A 47 -7.85 -2.65 -5.82
N PHE A 48 -8.06 -3.59 -4.86
CA PHE A 48 -7.52 -4.95 -4.89
C PHE A 48 -8.62 -6.03 -4.77
N PRO A 49 -9.63 -6.04 -5.66
CA PRO A 49 -10.66 -7.06 -5.65
C PRO A 49 -10.09 -8.45 -6.02
N PRO A 50 -10.64 -9.55 -5.50
CA PRO A 50 -11.80 -9.65 -4.60
C PRO A 50 -11.44 -9.55 -3.11
N TYR A 51 -10.20 -9.22 -2.75
CA TYR A 51 -9.72 -9.24 -1.36
C TYR A 51 -10.17 -8.03 -0.54
N GLY A 52 -9.94 -6.81 -1.04
CA GLY A 52 -10.41 -5.56 -0.46
C GLY A 52 -10.70 -4.55 -1.55
N TYR A 53 -11.92 -4.02 -1.60
CA TYR A 53 -12.28 -3.06 -2.64
C TYR A 53 -13.53 -2.27 -2.24
N LYS A 54 -13.84 -1.25 -3.03
CA LYS A 54 -15.03 -0.44 -2.86
C LYS A 54 -16.12 -0.93 -3.82
N ASP A 55 -17.28 -1.29 -3.28
CA ASP A 55 -18.42 -1.72 -4.08
C ASP A 55 -19.18 -0.53 -4.73
N ASP A 56 -20.21 -0.82 -5.53
CA ASP A 56 -21.04 0.19 -6.21
C ASP A 56 -21.81 1.10 -5.24
N ASN A 57 -22.00 0.71 -4.00
CA ASN A 57 -22.63 1.50 -2.95
C ASN A 57 -21.64 2.41 -2.23
N GLY A 58 -20.35 2.25 -2.51
CA GLY A 58 -19.27 2.98 -1.87
C GLY A 58 -18.78 2.35 -0.58
N GLU A 59 -19.22 1.12 -0.25
CA GLU A 59 -18.81 0.40 0.94
C GLU A 59 -17.53 -0.41 0.68
N TYR A 60 -16.67 -0.53 1.69
CA TYR A 60 -15.49 -1.39 1.62
C TYR A 60 -15.87 -2.83 1.92
N VAL A 61 -15.66 -3.70 0.94
CA VAL A 61 -16.03 -5.12 0.94
C VAL A 61 -14.88 -5.97 0.43
N GLY A 62 -15.00 -7.29 0.54
CA GLY A 62 -14.06 -8.25 -0.02
C GLY A 62 -13.72 -9.36 0.94
N PHE A 63 -13.11 -10.41 0.40
CA PHE A 63 -12.80 -11.65 1.12
C PHE A 63 -11.99 -11.41 2.39
N ASP A 64 -10.95 -10.58 2.33
CA ASP A 64 -10.09 -10.28 3.47
C ASP A 64 -10.82 -9.45 4.53
N LEU A 65 -11.67 -8.52 4.10
CA LEU A 65 -12.45 -7.68 5.01
C LEU A 65 -13.54 -8.49 5.72
N ASP A 66 -14.11 -9.50 5.07
CA ASP A 66 -15.05 -10.43 5.70
C ASP A 66 -14.35 -11.31 6.73
N LEU A 67 -13.13 -11.81 6.42
CA LEU A 67 -12.32 -12.55 7.38
C LEU A 67 -11.93 -11.66 8.58
N ALA A 68 -11.56 -10.41 8.33
CA ALA A 68 -11.22 -9.47 9.39
C ALA A 68 -12.43 -9.19 10.31
N GLN A 69 -13.63 -9.07 9.74
CA GLN A 69 -14.86 -8.91 10.52
C GLN A 69 -15.11 -10.13 11.41
N GLU A 70 -14.99 -11.33 10.85
CA GLU A 70 -15.17 -12.58 11.63
C GLU A 70 -14.16 -12.71 12.78
N VAL A 71 -12.91 -12.30 12.55
CA VAL A 71 -11.88 -12.27 13.61
C VAL A 71 -12.24 -11.25 14.69
N CYS A 72 -12.70 -10.07 14.32
CA CYS A 72 -13.13 -9.06 15.28
C CYS A 72 -14.32 -9.53 16.10
N ASP A 73 -15.33 -10.10 15.46
CA ASP A 73 -16.54 -10.62 16.14
C ASP A 73 -16.21 -11.70 17.17
N ARG A 74 -15.30 -12.62 16.83
CA ARG A 74 -14.84 -13.68 17.75
C ARG A 74 -14.06 -13.17 18.95
N ASN A 75 -13.37 -12.04 18.81
CA ASN A 75 -12.55 -11.45 19.87
C ASN A 75 -13.27 -10.32 20.61
N GLY A 76 -14.47 -9.92 20.20
CA GLY A 76 -15.20 -8.80 20.75
C GLY A 76 -14.52 -7.46 20.41
N TRP A 77 -13.86 -7.37 19.27
CA TRP A 77 -13.22 -6.17 18.76
C TRP A 77 -14.12 -5.39 17.80
N THR A 78 -13.87 -4.09 17.68
CA THR A 78 -14.52 -3.25 16.68
C THR A 78 -13.61 -3.14 15.46
N LEU A 79 -14.07 -3.62 14.30
CA LEU A 79 -13.31 -3.50 13.05
C LEU A 79 -13.37 -2.07 12.51
N LYS A 80 -12.21 -1.49 12.23
CA LYS A 80 -12.07 -0.29 11.42
C LYS A 80 -11.35 -0.62 10.12
N LYS A 81 -12.04 -0.48 9.00
CA LYS A 81 -11.49 -0.67 7.65
C LYS A 81 -10.78 0.62 7.23
N GLN A 82 -9.47 0.57 7.05
CA GLN A 82 -8.64 1.72 6.69
C GLN A 82 -8.02 1.52 5.32
N PRO A 83 -8.55 2.15 4.25
CA PRO A 83 -7.89 2.12 2.96
C PRO A 83 -6.55 2.86 3.03
N ILE A 84 -5.53 2.30 2.42
CA ILE A 84 -4.18 2.86 2.36
C ILE A 84 -3.66 2.84 0.93
N GLU A 85 -2.72 3.74 0.64
CA GLU A 85 -1.88 3.62 -0.53
C GLU A 85 -0.90 2.46 -0.32
N TRP A 86 -0.84 1.51 -1.25
CA TRP A 86 -0.08 0.27 -1.05
C TRP A 86 1.40 0.49 -0.74
N ASN A 87 2.05 1.44 -1.41
CA ASN A 87 3.44 1.81 -1.17
C ASN A 87 3.68 2.52 0.17
N SER A 88 2.63 2.83 0.93
CA SER A 88 2.72 3.44 2.27
C SER A 88 2.48 2.45 3.40
N LYS A 89 2.21 1.17 3.10
CA LYS A 89 1.78 0.15 4.08
C LYS A 89 2.73 0.02 5.28
N ASP A 90 4.04 0.08 5.03
CA ASP A 90 5.04 -0.06 6.09
C ASP A 90 5.07 1.15 7.02
N MET A 91 4.90 2.34 6.47
CA MET A 91 4.80 3.57 7.26
C MET A 91 3.54 3.55 8.12
N GLU A 92 2.40 3.16 7.55
CA GLU A 92 1.12 3.07 8.27
C GLU A 92 1.17 2.03 9.39
N LEU A 93 1.79 0.86 9.14
CA LEU A 93 1.97 -0.18 10.15
C LEU A 93 2.94 0.27 11.25
N ASN A 94 4.11 0.80 10.89
CA ASN A 94 5.15 1.18 11.84
C ASN A 94 4.75 2.41 12.69
N SER A 95 3.92 3.29 12.16
CA SER A 95 3.38 4.44 12.93
C SER A 95 2.26 4.04 13.90
N GLY A 96 1.68 2.85 13.73
CA GLY A 96 0.50 2.41 14.48
C GLY A 96 -0.81 3.01 13.97
N SER A 97 -0.82 3.63 12.77
CA SER A 97 -2.05 4.10 12.12
C SER A 97 -2.98 2.96 11.76
N ILE A 98 -2.42 1.76 11.52
CA ILE A 98 -3.12 0.51 11.31
C ILE A 98 -2.61 -0.55 12.29
N SER A 99 -3.48 -1.49 12.67
CA SER A 99 -3.13 -2.61 13.56
C SER A 99 -2.46 -3.74 12.79
N CYS A 100 -2.83 -3.93 11.53
CA CYS A 100 -2.24 -4.90 10.62
C CYS A 100 -2.49 -4.51 9.17
N ILE A 101 -1.72 -5.14 8.26
CA ILE A 101 -1.99 -5.18 6.82
C ILE A 101 -2.75 -6.47 6.54
N TRP A 102 -3.90 -6.37 5.85
CA TRP A 102 -4.68 -7.54 5.45
C TRP A 102 -5.22 -7.35 4.03
N ASN A 103 -4.54 -7.94 3.06
CA ASN A 103 -4.74 -7.61 1.63
C ASN A 103 -4.31 -8.73 0.67
N GLY A 104 -4.51 -10.02 1.01
CA GLY A 104 -3.91 -11.10 0.21
C GLY A 104 -2.38 -10.96 0.09
N PHE A 105 -1.75 -10.38 1.10
CA PHE A 105 -0.36 -9.92 1.06
C PHE A 105 0.61 -11.10 0.95
N THR A 106 1.36 -11.14 -0.15
CA THR A 106 2.31 -12.23 -0.44
C THR A 106 3.49 -12.19 0.53
N MET A 107 3.71 -13.30 1.22
CA MET A 107 4.78 -13.46 2.20
C MET A 107 6.16 -13.70 1.55
N ASN A 108 6.19 -14.36 0.39
CA ASN A 108 7.42 -14.75 -0.28
C ASN A 108 8.37 -13.57 -0.51
N GLY A 109 9.61 -13.72 -0.07
CA GLY A 109 10.65 -12.69 -0.12
C GLY A 109 10.51 -11.59 0.93
N ARG A 110 9.59 -11.74 1.91
CA ARG A 110 9.32 -10.79 2.99
C ARG A 110 9.17 -11.49 4.35
N GLU A 111 9.62 -12.73 4.45
CA GLU A 111 9.41 -13.59 5.62
C GLU A 111 9.94 -12.97 6.90
N ASP A 112 11.05 -12.27 6.81
CA ASP A 112 11.75 -11.65 7.95
C ASP A 112 11.28 -10.20 8.24
N ASP A 113 10.48 -9.60 7.34
CA ASP A 113 10.09 -8.18 7.45
C ASP A 113 8.86 -7.98 8.36
N TYR A 114 8.03 -9.03 8.54
CA TYR A 114 6.76 -8.94 9.26
C TYR A 114 6.52 -10.14 10.17
N THR A 115 5.59 -9.98 11.10
CA THR A 115 4.98 -11.12 11.80
C THR A 115 3.78 -11.61 11.02
N TRP A 116 3.89 -12.80 10.45
CA TRP A 116 2.90 -13.36 9.53
C TRP A 116 1.89 -14.28 10.23
N THR A 117 0.68 -14.32 9.70
CA THR A 117 -0.27 -15.41 9.96
C THR A 117 0.15 -16.66 9.18
N LYS A 118 -0.56 -17.76 9.35
CA LYS A 118 -0.48 -18.88 8.40
C LYS A 118 -1.04 -18.43 7.05
N PRO A 119 -0.46 -18.87 5.93
CA PRO A 119 -1.04 -18.63 4.60
C PRO A 119 -2.48 -19.17 4.54
N TYR A 120 -3.38 -18.42 3.93
CA TYR A 120 -4.79 -18.77 3.81
C TYR A 120 -5.28 -18.79 2.35
N VAL A 121 -4.46 -18.33 1.41
CA VAL A 121 -4.73 -18.36 -0.02
C VAL A 121 -3.40 -18.59 -0.77
N ASP A 122 -3.45 -19.40 -1.82
CA ASP A 122 -2.34 -19.52 -2.77
C ASP A 122 -2.38 -18.36 -3.77
N ASN A 123 -1.21 -17.83 -4.10
CA ASN A 123 -1.05 -16.75 -5.06
C ASN A 123 0.05 -17.06 -6.07
N SER A 124 -0.10 -16.53 -7.28
CA SER A 124 0.95 -16.51 -8.31
C SER A 124 0.88 -15.19 -9.09
N GLN A 125 2.01 -14.80 -9.67
CA GLN A 125 2.07 -13.62 -10.53
C GLN A 125 1.77 -14.02 -11.97
N VAL A 126 0.94 -13.23 -12.64
CA VAL A 126 0.48 -13.49 -14.01
C VAL A 126 0.58 -12.23 -14.85
N VAL A 127 0.47 -12.40 -16.17
CA VAL A 127 0.46 -11.30 -17.13
C VAL A 127 -0.90 -11.20 -17.78
N VAL A 128 -1.51 -10.02 -17.69
CA VAL A 128 -2.77 -9.68 -18.35
C VAL A 128 -2.51 -8.77 -19.54
N VAL A 129 -3.16 -9.08 -20.66
CA VAL A 129 -3.07 -8.32 -21.91
C VAL A 129 -4.45 -8.12 -22.52
N ARG A 130 -4.59 -7.18 -23.46
CA ARG A 130 -5.79 -7.11 -24.28
C ARG A 130 -5.84 -8.27 -25.27
N LYS A 131 -7.01 -8.85 -25.48
CA LYS A 131 -7.21 -9.95 -26.45
C LYS A 131 -6.85 -9.57 -27.89
N ASP A 132 -7.01 -8.31 -28.25
CA ASP A 132 -6.70 -7.78 -29.59
C ASP A 132 -5.24 -7.29 -29.75
N SER A 133 -4.39 -7.46 -28.72
CA SER A 133 -3.02 -6.96 -28.73
C SER A 133 -2.06 -7.75 -29.62
N GLY A 134 -2.39 -9.00 -29.95
CA GLY A 134 -1.49 -9.94 -30.62
C GLY A 134 -0.37 -10.50 -29.72
N ILE A 135 -0.38 -10.19 -28.41
CA ILE A 135 0.53 -10.75 -27.41
C ILE A 135 -0.09 -12.05 -26.91
N THR A 136 0.62 -13.16 -27.04
CA THR A 136 0.12 -14.50 -26.69
C THR A 136 1.03 -15.30 -25.76
N GLN A 137 2.27 -14.82 -25.55
CA GLN A 137 3.29 -15.45 -24.72
C GLN A 137 4.21 -14.39 -24.12
N LEU A 138 4.96 -14.74 -23.07
CA LEU A 138 5.86 -13.80 -22.37
C LEU A 138 6.93 -13.18 -23.28
N SER A 139 7.47 -13.92 -24.24
CA SER A 139 8.47 -13.41 -25.18
C SER A 139 7.97 -12.28 -26.08
N ASP A 140 6.64 -12.15 -26.28
CA ASP A 140 6.02 -11.07 -27.05
C ASP A 140 6.06 -9.72 -26.32
N LEU A 141 6.40 -9.73 -25.03
CA LEU A 141 6.58 -8.53 -24.20
C LEU A 141 7.87 -7.75 -24.53
N SER A 142 8.77 -8.34 -25.31
CA SER A 142 9.98 -7.64 -25.74
C SER A 142 9.66 -6.35 -26.48
N GLY A 143 10.26 -5.23 -26.03
CA GLY A 143 10.02 -3.90 -26.56
C GLY A 143 8.65 -3.31 -26.22
N LYS A 144 7.88 -3.92 -25.32
CA LYS A 144 6.56 -3.42 -24.85
C LYS A 144 6.71 -2.63 -23.56
N VAL A 145 5.71 -1.80 -23.28
CA VAL A 145 5.53 -1.14 -21.98
C VAL A 145 4.68 -2.05 -21.11
N VAL A 146 5.21 -2.45 -19.96
CA VAL A 146 4.55 -3.34 -19.00
C VAL A 146 4.26 -2.54 -17.74
N ALA A 147 3.02 -2.61 -17.23
CA ALA A 147 2.66 -2.00 -15.96
C ALA A 147 2.77 -3.01 -14.81
N VAL A 148 3.07 -2.50 -13.62
CA VAL A 148 3.10 -3.25 -12.39
C VAL A 148 2.75 -2.31 -11.24
N GLN A 149 2.09 -2.79 -10.21
CA GLN A 149 1.84 -1.96 -9.03
C GLN A 149 3.15 -1.73 -8.27
N ALA A 150 3.36 -0.50 -7.82
CA ALA A 150 4.51 -0.14 -6.99
C ALA A 150 4.53 -0.97 -5.71
N ASP A 151 5.72 -1.44 -5.31
CA ASP A 151 5.94 -2.24 -4.10
C ASP A 151 5.11 -3.54 -4.02
N SER A 152 4.70 -4.06 -5.18
CA SER A 152 3.96 -5.32 -5.30
C SER A 152 4.88 -6.54 -5.38
N SER A 153 4.29 -7.72 -5.18
CA SER A 153 4.98 -8.99 -5.39
C SER A 153 5.33 -9.22 -6.85
N ALA A 154 4.53 -8.71 -7.80
CA ALA A 154 4.84 -8.74 -9.22
C ALA A 154 6.09 -7.92 -9.55
N LEU A 155 6.24 -6.73 -8.97
CA LEU A 155 7.45 -5.93 -9.12
C LEU A 155 8.67 -6.66 -8.54
N ALA A 156 8.55 -7.23 -7.34
CA ALA A 156 9.61 -7.99 -6.70
C ALA A 156 10.02 -9.22 -7.53
N ALA A 157 9.05 -9.93 -8.12
CA ALA A 157 9.33 -11.08 -8.99
C ALA A 157 10.09 -10.71 -10.27
N LEU A 158 9.96 -9.48 -10.76
CA LEU A 158 10.64 -9.01 -11.97
C LEU A 158 12.01 -8.36 -11.68
N THR A 159 12.15 -7.66 -10.55
CA THR A 159 13.29 -6.75 -10.30
C THR A 159 13.96 -6.95 -8.94
N GLY A 160 13.36 -7.72 -8.04
CA GLY A 160 13.88 -7.96 -6.69
C GLY A 160 15.25 -8.67 -6.69
N GLU A 161 15.96 -8.60 -5.58
CA GLU A 161 17.26 -9.30 -5.45
C GLU A 161 17.08 -10.80 -5.66
N ASP A 162 16.02 -11.39 -5.12
CA ASP A 162 15.67 -12.81 -5.21
C ASP A 162 14.87 -13.18 -6.47
N ALA A 163 14.62 -12.23 -7.38
CA ALA A 163 13.96 -12.53 -8.64
C ALA A 163 14.81 -13.52 -9.47
N SER A 164 14.15 -14.47 -10.12
CA SER A 164 14.81 -15.44 -10.96
C SER A 164 15.58 -14.76 -12.10
N GLU A 165 16.68 -15.36 -12.54
CA GLU A 165 17.45 -14.85 -13.69
C GLU A 165 16.60 -14.81 -14.97
N GLU A 166 15.60 -15.70 -15.10
CA GLU A 166 14.66 -15.73 -16.21
C GLU A 166 13.74 -14.50 -16.17
N ASN A 167 13.18 -14.17 -15.01
CA ASN A 167 12.32 -12.99 -14.84
C ASN A 167 13.12 -11.69 -15.03
N LYS A 168 14.33 -11.61 -14.49
CA LYS A 168 15.23 -10.47 -14.73
C LYS A 168 15.55 -10.29 -16.20
N ALA A 169 15.86 -11.41 -16.90
CA ALA A 169 16.13 -11.38 -18.33
C ALA A 169 14.90 -10.96 -19.14
N LEU A 170 13.72 -11.46 -18.80
CA LEU A 170 12.46 -11.05 -19.40
C LEU A 170 12.22 -9.55 -19.21
N CYS A 171 12.31 -9.07 -17.96
CA CYS A 171 12.14 -7.67 -17.62
C CYS A 171 13.10 -6.76 -18.40
N ALA A 172 14.35 -7.18 -18.58
CA ALA A 172 15.36 -6.44 -19.35
C ALA A 172 15.02 -6.29 -20.85
N THR A 173 14.08 -7.08 -21.38
CA THR A 173 13.58 -6.95 -22.76
C THR A 173 12.50 -5.90 -22.92
N PHE A 174 11.86 -5.46 -21.83
CA PHE A 174 10.76 -4.49 -21.88
C PHE A 174 11.28 -3.13 -22.38
N LYS A 175 10.44 -2.42 -23.08
CA LYS A 175 10.72 -1.02 -23.42
C LYS A 175 10.71 -0.14 -22.17
N ASP A 176 9.77 -0.42 -21.26
CA ASP A 176 9.61 0.27 -19.99
C ASP A 176 8.83 -0.63 -19.03
N LEU A 177 9.18 -0.58 -17.74
CA LEU A 177 8.40 -1.16 -16.64
C LEU A 177 7.78 -0.01 -15.84
N GLN A 178 6.53 0.28 -16.14
CA GLN A 178 5.80 1.40 -15.54
C GLN A 178 5.18 1.00 -14.23
N GLN A 179 5.60 1.63 -13.14
CA GLN A 179 4.97 1.46 -11.84
C GLN A 179 3.74 2.35 -11.70
N VAL A 180 2.64 1.79 -11.20
CA VAL A 180 1.37 2.47 -10.92
C VAL A 180 1.01 2.31 -9.45
N GLY A 181 0.12 3.17 -8.92
CA GLY A 181 -0.31 3.11 -7.53
C GLY A 181 -1.25 1.94 -7.23
N ASP A 182 -2.09 1.59 -8.20
CA ASP A 182 -3.17 0.60 -8.05
C ASP A 182 -3.47 -0.13 -9.37
N TYR A 183 -4.16 -1.26 -9.29
CA TYR A 183 -4.50 -2.05 -10.48
C TYR A 183 -5.62 -1.46 -11.32
N ASN A 184 -6.53 -0.66 -10.76
CA ASN A 184 -7.53 0.04 -11.56
C ASN A 184 -6.86 1.01 -12.54
N SER A 185 -5.88 1.79 -12.07
CA SER A 185 -5.03 2.65 -12.90
C SER A 185 -4.26 1.85 -13.96
N ALA A 186 -3.74 0.66 -13.61
CA ALA A 186 -3.07 -0.23 -14.56
C ALA A 186 -4.02 -0.66 -15.70
N PHE A 187 -5.24 -1.08 -15.37
CA PHE A 187 -6.24 -1.48 -16.36
C PHE A 187 -6.70 -0.31 -17.24
N MET A 188 -6.87 0.89 -16.69
CA MET A 188 -7.15 2.08 -17.50
C MET A 188 -6.04 2.37 -18.51
N ASN A 189 -4.77 2.21 -18.11
CA ASN A 189 -3.62 2.37 -19.00
C ASN A 189 -3.56 1.25 -20.05
N LEU A 190 -3.91 0.02 -19.70
CA LEU A 190 -3.97 -1.11 -20.62
C LEU A 190 -5.11 -0.92 -21.65
N GLU A 191 -6.26 -0.49 -21.20
CA GLU A 191 -7.43 -0.24 -22.04
C GLU A 191 -7.18 0.90 -23.05
N SER A 192 -6.56 1.99 -22.61
CA SER A 192 -6.19 3.11 -23.47
C SER A 192 -5.03 2.80 -24.42
N GLY A 193 -4.26 1.71 -24.16
CA GLY A 193 -3.05 1.36 -24.91
C GLY A 193 -1.80 2.12 -24.48
N ALA A 194 -1.84 2.83 -23.35
CA ALA A 194 -0.65 3.47 -22.75
C ALA A 194 0.37 2.42 -22.29
N VAL A 195 -0.11 1.26 -21.84
CA VAL A 195 0.69 0.06 -21.59
C VAL A 195 0.19 -1.11 -22.44
N ASN A 196 1.02 -2.14 -22.59
CA ASN A 196 0.71 -3.30 -23.42
C ASN A 196 0.32 -4.53 -22.59
N ALA A 197 0.77 -4.59 -21.33
CA ALA A 197 0.52 -5.69 -20.41
C ALA A 197 0.55 -5.20 -18.96
N ILE A 198 -0.01 -5.99 -18.06
CA ILE A 198 0.04 -5.78 -16.60
C ILE A 198 0.57 -7.07 -15.97
N CYS A 199 1.60 -6.97 -15.11
CA CYS A 199 2.01 -8.04 -14.22
C CYS A 199 1.29 -7.86 -12.89
N MET A 200 0.60 -8.92 -12.39
CA MET A 200 -0.27 -8.81 -11.24
C MET A 200 -0.62 -10.14 -10.58
N ASP A 201 -1.25 -10.08 -9.43
CA ASP A 201 -1.73 -11.23 -8.68
C ASP A 201 -2.88 -11.94 -9.40
N ILE A 202 -2.82 -13.27 -9.47
CA ILE A 202 -3.79 -14.09 -10.22
C ILE A 202 -5.24 -13.92 -9.73
N GLY A 203 -5.44 -13.76 -8.42
CA GLY A 203 -6.78 -13.56 -7.85
C GLY A 203 -7.42 -12.27 -8.33
N VAL A 204 -6.65 -11.18 -8.34
CA VAL A 204 -7.10 -9.88 -8.86
C VAL A 204 -7.29 -9.94 -10.37
N ALA A 205 -6.35 -10.57 -11.09
CA ALA A 205 -6.45 -10.74 -12.56
C ALA A 205 -7.74 -11.44 -12.97
N ASN A 206 -8.10 -12.54 -12.30
CA ASN A 206 -9.34 -13.27 -12.58
C ASN A 206 -10.59 -12.40 -12.37
N TYR A 207 -10.65 -11.71 -11.24
CA TYR A 207 -11.77 -10.82 -10.93
C TYR A 207 -11.90 -9.68 -11.95
N GLU A 208 -10.80 -9.02 -12.26
CA GLU A 208 -10.79 -7.87 -13.17
C GLU A 208 -11.12 -8.27 -14.61
N ILE A 209 -10.62 -9.42 -15.09
CA ILE A 209 -10.95 -9.94 -16.42
C ILE A 209 -12.44 -10.27 -16.51
N GLU A 210 -13.01 -10.89 -15.47
CA GLU A 210 -14.43 -11.23 -15.45
C GLU A 210 -15.32 -9.98 -15.38
N SER A 211 -15.00 -9.03 -14.52
CA SER A 211 -15.80 -7.82 -14.30
C SER A 211 -15.75 -6.85 -15.48
N ARG A 212 -14.61 -6.74 -16.18
CA ARG A 212 -14.43 -5.83 -17.33
C ARG A 212 -14.87 -6.41 -18.66
N GLY A 213 -15.37 -7.63 -18.66
CA GLY A 213 -15.88 -8.33 -19.85
C GLY A 213 -14.77 -8.87 -20.76
N ASP A 214 -15.13 -9.23 -21.98
CA ASP A 214 -14.30 -10.03 -22.91
C ASP A 214 -13.17 -9.23 -23.62
N LYS A 215 -12.58 -8.24 -22.97
CA LYS A 215 -11.52 -7.38 -23.53
C LYS A 215 -10.12 -7.88 -23.24
N PHE A 216 -9.94 -8.56 -22.12
CA PHE A 216 -8.64 -8.94 -21.58
C PHE A 216 -8.48 -10.45 -21.48
N MET A 217 -7.26 -10.89 -21.43
CA MET A 217 -6.90 -12.29 -21.20
C MET A 217 -5.62 -12.37 -20.36
N MET A 218 -5.49 -13.46 -19.63
CA MET A 218 -4.28 -13.85 -18.95
C MET A 218 -3.42 -14.70 -19.91
N LEU A 219 -2.12 -14.48 -19.94
CA LEU A 219 -1.19 -15.37 -20.65
C LEU A 219 -1.12 -16.72 -19.93
N GLU A 220 -0.96 -17.81 -20.69
CA GLU A 220 -0.83 -19.16 -20.11
C GLU A 220 0.56 -19.37 -19.47
N ASP A 221 1.60 -18.73 -20.00
CA ASP A 221 2.95 -18.73 -19.45
C ASP A 221 2.97 -17.91 -18.15
N ARG A 222 3.67 -18.41 -17.13
CA ARG A 222 3.77 -17.82 -15.78
C ARG A 222 5.21 -17.76 -15.30
#